data_857f50c5e0340475036a4a70d9d1df92
#
_entry.id   857f50c5e0340475036a4a70d9d1df92
#
_cell.length_a   1.000
_cell.length_b   1.000
_cell.length_c   1.000
_cell.angle_alpha   90.00
_cell.angle_beta   90.00
_cell.angle_gamma   90.00
#
_symmetry.space_group_name_H-M   'P 1'
#
loop_
_entity.id
_entity.type
_entity.pdbx_description
1 polymer ?
#
loop_
_entity_poly.entity_id
_entity_poly.type
_entity_poly.pdbx_seq_one_letter_code
_entity_poly.pdbx_strand_id
1 'polypeptide(L)'
;MDTEAHFVLGTSAVKTIAATEMLDLESLEKAKARFEDYRKSGIIYDCAFDDVKWNTTDEYSHITLNFNFNKVTYKRWYQEYFELSFEDFLNLVKSFYVFSLGRNVLKTFQTSINDLKRLLRTDPEEIYGANTNLKIALPSICIDFFSSFSDSSEKLDQLAEAIEQYFYICQNYYPGQRILAEFDSYLLFNDIINRFWKDCKDIDMRLFYFPLYLWWQITGIIPTRPREFILTERDCLSKDDSGWHLRLRKNHIKGSRHDVHYSIAEDYYTVTYQIPDELASEITWYINTTAGYERTDLNTLFVTNPHYSKWGQKKRKDSRFLTYVNLNTILRYFYEEVIMGTYGIEVADKGSQTAVRDGSEIQYIHLGDTRHLSMINLMSQGGTPQLAMFLAGHDNEEISMHYASNISKMIECRTYKQYREMTKGTAIYSYSHSPMLPVPKTDAVQLHDGGCCYSLAYSKESISDCLKATGPDGEIGYCPVCVHYRAKGKSRFGADSIYSRTVTERCRELITAVNDVKKGNGNPETIGEMLLGLKDASLSYQHYLIEKKKMEELNGAK
;
A
#
# COMPACT_ATOMS: atom_id res chain seq x y z
N MET A 1 4.95 -25.94 -17.77
CA MET A 1 5.82 -24.82 -18.20
C MET A 1 4.91 -23.64 -18.40
N ASP A 2 4.93 -22.68 -17.48
CA ASP A 2 4.14 -21.46 -17.62
C ASP A 2 4.79 -20.62 -18.72
N THR A 3 4.08 -20.41 -19.81
CA THR A 3 4.54 -19.58 -20.92
C THR A 3 4.11 -18.14 -20.62
N GLU A 4 5.02 -17.29 -20.19
CA GLU A 4 4.76 -15.86 -20.06
C GLU A 4 4.87 -15.19 -21.45
N ALA A 5 3.79 -14.58 -21.90
CA ALA A 5 3.81 -13.75 -23.09
C ALA A 5 3.87 -12.27 -22.67
N HIS A 6 4.90 -11.57 -23.13
CA HIS A 6 5.06 -10.14 -22.89
C HIS A 6 4.56 -9.35 -24.09
N PHE A 7 3.55 -8.51 -23.90
CA PHE A 7 3.06 -7.57 -24.91
C PHE A 7 3.40 -6.15 -24.49
N VAL A 8 4.05 -5.41 -25.39
CA VAL A 8 4.27 -3.97 -25.25
C VAL A 8 3.15 -3.26 -25.98
N LEU A 9 2.19 -2.71 -25.26
CA LEU A 9 1.13 -1.86 -25.81
C LEU A 9 1.39 -0.41 -25.37
N GLY A 10 1.98 0.39 -26.27
CA GLY A 10 2.24 1.81 -26.02
C GLY A 10 3.36 2.08 -25.03
N THR A 11 3.68 3.34 -24.81
CA THR A 11 4.85 3.82 -24.05
C THR A 11 4.77 3.68 -22.53
N SER A 12 3.77 3.01 -21.94
CA SER A 12 3.57 3.10 -20.48
C SER A 12 3.09 1.87 -19.72
N ALA A 13 2.95 0.69 -20.29
CA ALA A 13 2.70 -0.50 -19.46
C ALA A 13 3.13 -1.79 -20.16
N VAL A 14 4.09 -2.48 -19.60
CA VAL A 14 4.26 -3.92 -19.84
C VAL A 14 3.16 -4.62 -19.03
N LYS A 15 2.07 -4.99 -19.70
CA LYS A 15 1.09 -5.89 -19.09
C LYS A 15 1.62 -7.31 -19.23
N THR A 16 2.09 -7.91 -18.16
CA THR A 16 2.37 -9.35 -18.13
C THR A 16 1.01 -10.05 -18.10
N ILE A 17 0.64 -10.68 -19.21
CA ILE A 17 -0.49 -11.60 -19.22
C ILE A 17 0.10 -12.94 -18.78
N ALA A 18 -0.09 -13.32 -17.53
CA ALA A 18 0.15 -14.67 -17.12
C ALA A 18 -0.82 -15.57 -17.90
N ALA A 19 -0.29 -16.56 -18.63
CA ALA A 19 -1.15 -17.54 -19.30
C ALA A 19 -1.97 -18.25 -18.23
N THR A 20 -3.24 -17.93 -18.16
CA THR A 20 -4.18 -18.63 -17.29
C THR A 20 -4.39 -20.02 -17.92
N GLU A 21 -4.37 -21.07 -17.13
CA GLU A 21 -4.73 -22.38 -17.64
C GLU A 21 -6.17 -22.32 -18.15
N MET A 22 -6.36 -22.70 -19.40
CA MET A 22 -7.70 -22.64 -20.02
C MET A 22 -8.63 -23.61 -19.31
N LEU A 23 -9.87 -23.17 -19.09
CA LEU A 23 -10.87 -23.96 -18.39
C LEU A 23 -11.64 -24.83 -19.37
N ASP A 24 -11.52 -26.12 -19.19
CA ASP A 24 -12.29 -27.15 -19.84
C ASP A 24 -12.52 -28.32 -18.86
N LEU A 25 -13.29 -29.31 -19.27
CA LEU A 25 -13.56 -30.47 -18.41
C LEU A 25 -12.31 -31.33 -18.20
N GLU A 26 -11.30 -31.26 -19.08
CA GLU A 26 -10.04 -31.99 -18.93
C GLU A 26 -9.15 -31.32 -17.87
N SER A 27 -9.25 -30.02 -17.71
CA SER A 27 -8.52 -29.25 -16.70
C SER A 27 -8.99 -29.53 -15.26
N LEU A 28 -10.18 -30.12 -15.09
CA LEU A 28 -10.78 -30.42 -13.78
C LEU A 28 -9.91 -31.36 -12.93
N GLU A 29 -9.35 -32.43 -13.54
CA GLU A 29 -8.50 -33.38 -12.80
C GLU A 29 -7.19 -32.69 -12.34
N LYS A 30 -6.63 -31.81 -13.14
CA LYS A 30 -5.47 -31.00 -12.74
C LYS A 30 -5.83 -30.05 -11.59
N ALA A 31 -7.01 -29.43 -11.65
CA ALA A 31 -7.49 -28.56 -10.58
C ALA A 31 -7.67 -29.32 -9.26
N LYS A 32 -8.26 -30.53 -9.31
CA LYS A 32 -8.39 -31.38 -8.13
C LYS A 32 -7.03 -31.78 -7.55
N ALA A 33 -6.07 -32.16 -8.41
CA ALA A 33 -4.72 -32.48 -7.96
C ALA A 33 -4.05 -31.29 -7.27
N ARG A 34 -4.14 -30.08 -7.86
CA ARG A 34 -3.61 -28.85 -7.28
C ARG A 34 -4.33 -28.44 -5.98
N PHE A 35 -5.63 -28.69 -5.90
CA PHE A 35 -6.39 -28.51 -4.66
C PHE A 35 -5.86 -29.41 -3.54
N GLU A 36 -5.56 -30.69 -3.84
CA GLU A 36 -4.97 -31.60 -2.86
C GLU A 36 -3.56 -31.17 -2.42
N ASP A 37 -2.77 -30.54 -3.28
CA ASP A 37 -1.48 -29.98 -2.90
C ASP A 37 -1.64 -28.79 -1.95
N TYR A 38 -2.63 -27.92 -2.16
CA TYR A 38 -2.98 -26.86 -1.20
C TYR A 38 -3.53 -27.43 0.12
N ARG A 39 -4.20 -28.58 0.10
CA ARG A 39 -4.59 -29.26 1.34
C ARG A 39 -3.39 -29.84 2.09
N LYS A 40 -2.45 -30.46 1.40
CA LYS A 40 -1.21 -30.98 2.01
C LYS A 40 -0.35 -29.87 2.62
N SER A 41 -0.33 -28.69 2.00
CA SER A 41 0.39 -27.52 2.53
C SER A 41 -0.36 -26.80 3.67
N GLY A 42 -1.60 -27.21 3.99
CA GLY A 42 -2.40 -26.59 5.06
C GLY A 42 -3.07 -25.28 4.68
N ILE A 43 -2.94 -24.81 3.44
CA ILE A 43 -3.59 -23.59 2.94
C ILE A 43 -5.11 -23.79 2.85
N ILE A 44 -5.53 -24.98 2.38
CA ILE A 44 -6.92 -25.44 2.41
C ILE A 44 -7.02 -26.53 3.46
N TYR A 45 -8.05 -26.49 4.31
CA TYR A 45 -8.21 -27.44 5.40
C TYR A 45 -9.67 -27.81 5.66
N ASP A 46 -9.90 -28.99 6.21
CA ASP A 46 -11.21 -29.50 6.64
C ASP A 46 -12.32 -29.39 5.57
N CYS A 47 -11.97 -29.58 4.30
CA CYS A 47 -12.94 -29.60 3.21
C CYS A 47 -12.41 -30.40 2.01
N ALA A 48 -13.35 -30.84 1.15
CA ALA A 48 -13.09 -31.46 -0.13
C ALA A 48 -13.31 -30.48 -1.29
N PHE A 49 -12.80 -30.79 -2.49
CA PHE A 49 -13.00 -29.99 -3.69
C PHE A 49 -14.49 -29.79 -4.00
N ASP A 50 -15.30 -30.81 -3.81
CA ASP A 50 -16.73 -30.79 -4.14
C ASP A 50 -17.57 -30.01 -3.12
N ASP A 51 -17.03 -29.66 -1.95
CA ASP A 51 -17.74 -28.90 -0.94
C ASP A 51 -18.13 -27.50 -1.45
N VAL A 52 -19.27 -27.01 -0.97
CA VAL A 52 -19.78 -25.68 -1.28
C VAL A 52 -18.93 -24.59 -0.66
N LYS A 53 -18.18 -24.92 0.38
CA LYS A 53 -17.33 -23.97 1.11
C LYS A 53 -15.95 -24.57 1.29
N TRP A 54 -14.93 -23.78 0.96
CA TRP A 54 -13.57 -24.12 1.29
C TRP A 54 -13.06 -23.26 2.44
N ASN A 55 -12.51 -23.90 3.45
CA ASN A 55 -11.82 -23.23 4.53
C ASN A 55 -10.37 -23.02 4.12
N THR A 56 -9.92 -21.76 4.13
CA THR A 56 -8.58 -21.41 3.71
C THR A 56 -7.90 -20.53 4.76
N THR A 57 -6.59 -20.57 4.82
CA THR A 57 -5.78 -19.76 5.73
C THR A 57 -4.50 -19.25 5.07
N ASP A 58 -4.12 -18.05 5.46
CA ASP A 58 -2.83 -17.42 5.17
C ASP A 58 -2.03 -17.23 6.48
N GLU A 59 -2.08 -18.20 7.39
CA GLU A 59 -1.53 -18.25 8.74
C GLU A 59 -2.14 -17.22 9.72
N TYR A 60 -2.43 -16.03 9.30
CA TYR A 60 -2.99 -14.96 10.15
C TYR A 60 -4.49 -14.73 9.94
N SER A 61 -5.07 -15.27 8.90
CA SER A 61 -6.47 -15.05 8.57
C SER A 61 -7.13 -16.35 8.08
N HIS A 62 -8.21 -16.75 8.72
CA HIS A 62 -9.07 -17.81 8.22
C HIS A 62 -10.18 -17.21 7.36
N ILE A 63 -10.22 -17.62 6.10
CA ILE A 63 -11.18 -17.12 5.13
C ILE A 63 -11.94 -18.32 4.55
N THR A 64 -13.26 -18.22 4.53
CA THR A 64 -14.09 -19.19 3.86
C THR A 64 -14.42 -18.70 2.44
N LEU A 65 -14.02 -19.45 1.44
CA LEU A 65 -14.44 -19.30 0.05
C LEU A 65 -15.76 -20.02 -0.13
N ASN A 66 -16.81 -19.32 -0.48
CA ASN A 66 -18.16 -19.88 -0.55
C ASN A 66 -18.65 -19.94 -1.99
N PHE A 67 -18.83 -21.13 -2.54
CA PHE A 67 -19.26 -21.40 -3.92
C PHE A 67 -20.76 -21.67 -4.05
N ASN A 68 -21.58 -21.20 -3.11
CA ASN A 68 -23.04 -21.29 -3.20
C ASN A 68 -23.57 -20.33 -4.26
N PHE A 69 -23.56 -20.74 -5.52
CA PHE A 69 -24.14 -20.03 -6.65
C PHE A 69 -25.64 -20.38 -6.79
N ASN A 70 -26.41 -19.49 -7.40
CA ASN A 70 -27.84 -19.71 -7.58
C ASN A 70 -28.12 -20.54 -8.85
N LYS A 71 -28.51 -21.80 -8.69
CA LYS A 71 -28.81 -22.73 -9.78
C LYS A 71 -29.95 -22.25 -10.68
N VAL A 72 -30.96 -21.55 -10.09
CA VAL A 72 -32.13 -21.08 -10.84
C VAL A 72 -31.74 -19.96 -11.79
N THR A 73 -31.00 -18.94 -11.28
CA THR A 73 -30.55 -17.81 -12.12
C THR A 73 -29.56 -18.27 -13.17
N TYR A 74 -28.64 -19.18 -12.82
CA TYR A 74 -27.73 -19.78 -13.82
C TYR A 74 -28.48 -20.44 -14.96
N LYS A 75 -29.40 -21.35 -14.66
CA LYS A 75 -30.19 -22.07 -15.66
C LYS A 75 -31.04 -21.14 -16.53
N ARG A 76 -31.55 -20.06 -15.94
CA ARG A 76 -32.41 -19.12 -16.65
C ARG A 76 -31.65 -18.22 -17.59
N TRP A 77 -30.47 -17.71 -17.18
CA TRP A 77 -29.82 -16.61 -17.86
C TRP A 77 -28.45 -16.96 -18.44
N TYR A 78 -27.73 -17.93 -17.87
CA TYR A 78 -26.34 -18.17 -18.21
C TYR A 78 -26.05 -19.54 -18.81
N GLN A 79 -26.93 -20.53 -18.61
CA GLN A 79 -26.70 -21.89 -19.12
C GLN A 79 -26.50 -21.93 -20.65
N GLU A 80 -27.21 -21.08 -21.39
CA GLU A 80 -27.10 -20.98 -22.84
C GLU A 80 -25.74 -20.40 -23.31
N TYR A 81 -25.14 -19.51 -22.49
CA TYR A 81 -23.85 -18.92 -22.80
C TYR A 81 -22.70 -19.88 -22.55
N PHE A 82 -22.73 -20.60 -21.45
CA PHE A 82 -21.68 -21.56 -21.09
C PHE A 82 -21.85 -22.94 -21.71
N GLU A 83 -23.05 -23.29 -22.16
CA GLU A 83 -23.41 -24.61 -22.69
C GLU A 83 -23.09 -25.79 -21.74
N LEU A 84 -23.04 -25.53 -20.44
CA LEU A 84 -22.64 -26.45 -19.40
C LEU A 84 -23.80 -26.80 -18.46
N SER A 85 -23.76 -28.00 -17.86
CA SER A 85 -24.60 -28.28 -16.71
C SER A 85 -24.19 -27.36 -15.53
N PHE A 86 -25.11 -27.14 -14.59
CA PHE A 86 -24.76 -26.33 -13.41
C PHE A 86 -23.62 -26.92 -12.58
N GLU A 87 -23.48 -28.23 -12.56
CA GLU A 87 -22.44 -28.95 -11.82
C GLU A 87 -21.08 -28.77 -12.49
N ASP A 88 -21.02 -28.92 -13.83
CA ASP A 88 -19.81 -28.70 -14.60
C ASP A 88 -19.37 -27.23 -14.51
N PHE A 89 -20.30 -26.28 -14.67
CA PHE A 89 -20.04 -24.86 -14.47
C PHE A 89 -19.44 -24.59 -13.08
N LEU A 90 -20.02 -25.16 -12.01
CA LEU A 90 -19.53 -24.95 -10.65
C LEU A 90 -18.11 -25.57 -10.47
N ASN A 91 -17.86 -26.70 -11.10
CA ASN A 91 -16.53 -27.31 -11.11
C ASN A 91 -15.50 -26.44 -11.82
N LEU A 92 -15.85 -25.83 -12.95
CA LEU A 92 -14.96 -24.90 -13.65
C LEU A 92 -14.74 -23.60 -12.89
N VAL A 93 -15.76 -23.06 -12.22
CA VAL A 93 -15.58 -21.93 -11.28
C VAL A 93 -14.55 -22.30 -10.20
N LYS A 94 -14.68 -23.46 -9.58
CA LYS A 94 -13.73 -23.93 -8.56
C LYS A 94 -12.32 -24.13 -9.14
N SER A 95 -12.22 -24.68 -10.34
CA SER A 95 -10.94 -24.86 -11.05
C SER A 95 -10.25 -23.52 -11.30
N PHE A 96 -10.99 -22.49 -11.76
CA PHE A 96 -10.47 -21.13 -11.94
C PHE A 96 -9.84 -20.60 -10.66
N TYR A 97 -10.52 -20.73 -9.52
CA TYR A 97 -9.99 -20.25 -8.25
C TYR A 97 -8.80 -21.07 -7.75
N VAL A 98 -8.76 -22.38 -7.97
CA VAL A 98 -7.59 -23.20 -7.64
C VAL A 98 -6.37 -22.79 -8.47
N PHE A 99 -6.51 -22.58 -9.78
CA PHE A 99 -5.42 -22.16 -10.64
C PHE A 99 -4.95 -20.72 -10.36
N SER A 100 -5.85 -19.89 -9.83
CA SER A 100 -5.53 -18.53 -9.44
C SER A 100 -4.89 -18.39 -8.05
N LEU A 101 -4.96 -19.44 -7.20
CA LEU A 101 -4.25 -19.44 -5.92
C LEU A 101 -2.75 -19.26 -6.13
N GLY A 102 -2.10 -18.51 -5.25
CA GLY A 102 -0.71 -18.10 -5.38
C GLY A 102 -0.52 -16.75 -6.09
N ARG A 103 -1.53 -16.23 -6.80
CA ARG A 103 -1.45 -14.93 -7.50
C ARG A 103 -2.03 -13.77 -6.69
N ASN A 104 -2.99 -14.05 -5.82
CA ASN A 104 -3.69 -13.05 -5.02
C ASN A 104 -3.87 -13.50 -3.57
N VAL A 105 -4.05 -12.54 -2.67
CA VAL A 105 -4.39 -12.83 -1.27
C VAL A 105 -5.80 -13.42 -1.17
N LEU A 106 -6.04 -14.32 -0.20
CA LEU A 106 -7.31 -15.03 -0.04
C LEU A 106 -8.53 -14.11 0.06
N LYS A 107 -8.35 -12.90 0.63
CA LYS A 107 -9.43 -11.92 0.72
C LYS A 107 -9.87 -11.39 -0.66
N THR A 108 -8.97 -11.31 -1.60
CA THR A 108 -9.29 -10.95 -2.99
C THR A 108 -10.18 -12.02 -3.61
N PHE A 109 -9.88 -13.29 -3.43
CA PHE A 109 -10.73 -14.38 -3.92
C PHE A 109 -12.11 -14.40 -3.28
N GLN A 110 -12.20 -14.19 -1.98
CA GLN A 110 -13.51 -14.08 -1.31
C GLN A 110 -14.37 -12.96 -1.90
N THR A 111 -13.75 -11.82 -2.20
CA THR A 111 -14.44 -10.68 -2.82
C THR A 111 -14.85 -11.02 -4.25
N SER A 112 -13.94 -11.55 -5.05
CA SER A 112 -14.17 -11.94 -6.44
C SER A 112 -15.29 -12.99 -6.59
N ILE A 113 -15.33 -14.02 -5.73
CA ILE A 113 -16.43 -15.00 -5.72
C ILE A 113 -17.78 -14.30 -5.46
N ASN A 114 -17.82 -13.35 -4.54
CA ASN A 114 -19.05 -12.59 -4.27
C ASN A 114 -19.42 -11.68 -5.44
N ASP A 115 -18.46 -11.10 -6.10
CA ASP A 115 -18.66 -10.27 -7.29
C ASP A 115 -19.17 -11.11 -8.46
N LEU A 116 -18.58 -12.28 -8.71
CA LEU A 116 -19.06 -13.21 -9.72
C LEU A 116 -20.49 -13.69 -9.42
N LYS A 117 -20.84 -13.92 -8.14
CA LYS A 117 -22.23 -14.22 -7.75
C LYS A 117 -23.20 -13.08 -8.02
N ARG A 118 -22.78 -11.83 -7.84
CA ARG A 118 -23.60 -10.66 -8.16
C ARG A 118 -23.82 -10.56 -9.65
N LEU A 119 -22.75 -10.71 -10.42
CA LEU A 119 -22.79 -10.68 -11.89
C LEU A 119 -23.75 -11.75 -12.41
N LEU A 120 -23.64 -13.01 -11.96
CA LEU A 120 -24.50 -14.12 -12.37
C LEU A 120 -25.94 -14.08 -11.83
N ARG A 121 -26.28 -13.08 -11.03
CA ARG A 121 -27.66 -12.76 -10.62
C ARG A 121 -28.28 -11.63 -11.42
N THR A 122 -27.48 -10.98 -12.27
CA THR A 122 -27.93 -9.89 -13.15
C THR A 122 -28.32 -10.48 -14.49
N ASP A 123 -29.39 -10.02 -15.07
CA ASP A 123 -29.82 -10.44 -16.41
C ASP A 123 -28.78 -9.96 -17.43
N PRO A 124 -28.25 -10.81 -18.33
CA PRO A 124 -27.33 -10.38 -19.37
C PRO A 124 -27.86 -9.23 -20.24
N GLU A 125 -29.16 -9.18 -20.50
CA GLU A 125 -29.78 -8.10 -21.27
C GLU A 125 -29.64 -6.74 -20.57
N GLU A 126 -29.66 -6.70 -19.24
CA GLU A 126 -29.41 -5.48 -18.47
C GLU A 126 -27.93 -5.03 -18.62
N ILE A 127 -27.00 -5.98 -18.77
CA ILE A 127 -25.58 -5.69 -18.98
C ILE A 127 -25.38 -5.13 -20.39
N TYR A 128 -25.92 -5.79 -21.42
CA TYR A 128 -25.88 -5.32 -22.82
C TYR A 128 -26.50 -3.93 -22.99
N GLY A 129 -27.60 -3.67 -22.32
CA GLY A 129 -28.30 -2.38 -22.35
C GLY A 129 -27.67 -1.28 -21.47
N ALA A 130 -26.64 -1.59 -20.72
CA ALA A 130 -26.05 -0.71 -19.69
C ALA A 130 -27.09 -0.14 -18.68
N ASN A 131 -28.18 -0.86 -18.46
CA ASN A 131 -29.33 -0.44 -17.65
C ASN A 131 -29.28 -0.95 -16.20
N THR A 132 -28.13 -1.51 -15.80
CA THR A 132 -27.97 -2.10 -14.45
C THR A 132 -27.14 -1.19 -13.54
N ASN A 133 -27.42 -1.25 -12.23
CA ASN A 133 -26.62 -0.63 -11.18
C ASN A 133 -25.62 -1.62 -10.57
N LEU A 134 -25.14 -2.58 -11.34
CA LEU A 134 -24.24 -3.62 -10.88
C LEU A 134 -22.90 -3.01 -10.43
N LYS A 135 -22.64 -3.11 -9.12
CA LYS A 135 -21.36 -2.67 -8.54
C LYS A 135 -20.50 -3.88 -8.21
N ILE A 136 -19.35 -3.98 -8.84
CA ILE A 136 -18.35 -5.02 -8.64
C ILE A 136 -17.05 -4.37 -8.19
N ALA A 137 -16.42 -4.96 -7.18
CA ALA A 137 -15.19 -4.44 -6.61
C ALA A 137 -13.95 -4.85 -7.42
N LEU A 138 -13.99 -6.02 -8.06
CA LEU A 138 -12.87 -6.64 -8.78
C LEU A 138 -13.29 -7.07 -10.19
N PRO A 139 -13.59 -6.11 -11.08
CA PRO A 139 -14.07 -6.43 -12.44
C PRO A 139 -13.06 -7.24 -13.24
N SER A 140 -11.75 -6.95 -13.12
CA SER A 140 -10.72 -7.66 -13.87
C SER A 140 -10.75 -9.17 -13.64
N ILE A 141 -10.91 -9.63 -12.40
CA ILE A 141 -10.97 -11.08 -12.10
C ILE A 141 -12.24 -11.71 -12.66
N CYS A 142 -13.35 -10.98 -12.69
CA CYS A 142 -14.57 -11.47 -13.34
C CYS A 142 -14.37 -11.60 -14.85
N ILE A 143 -13.76 -10.61 -15.49
CA ILE A 143 -13.42 -10.65 -16.92
C ILE A 143 -12.47 -11.80 -17.21
N ASP A 144 -11.41 -11.96 -16.41
CA ASP A 144 -10.46 -13.06 -16.53
C ASP A 144 -11.15 -14.43 -16.47
N PHE A 145 -12.16 -14.58 -15.58
CA PHE A 145 -12.95 -15.81 -15.52
C PHE A 145 -13.69 -16.09 -16.84
N PHE A 146 -14.42 -15.11 -17.38
CA PHE A 146 -15.16 -15.29 -18.63
C PHE A 146 -14.24 -15.54 -19.82
N SER A 147 -13.04 -14.99 -19.82
CA SER A 147 -12.03 -15.15 -20.88
C SER A 147 -11.17 -16.43 -20.72
N SER A 148 -11.40 -17.24 -19.68
CA SER A 148 -10.55 -18.41 -19.38
C SER A 148 -11.07 -19.72 -19.99
N PHE A 149 -12.17 -19.70 -20.73
CA PHE A 149 -12.75 -20.91 -21.34
C PHE A 149 -12.09 -21.22 -22.68
N SER A 150 -11.63 -22.48 -22.88
CA SER A 150 -10.97 -22.93 -24.11
C SER A 150 -11.94 -23.08 -25.28
N ASP A 151 -13.15 -23.55 -24.99
CA ASP A 151 -14.21 -23.78 -25.96
C ASP A 151 -15.35 -22.78 -25.70
N SER A 152 -15.03 -21.48 -25.75
CA SER A 152 -16.04 -20.44 -25.59
C SER A 152 -16.99 -20.42 -26.78
N SER A 153 -18.29 -20.34 -26.51
CA SER A 153 -19.28 -20.05 -27.57
C SER A 153 -19.16 -18.59 -28.00
N GLU A 154 -19.51 -18.29 -29.24
CA GLU A 154 -19.57 -16.90 -29.73
C GLU A 154 -20.45 -16.01 -28.82
N LYS A 155 -21.48 -16.58 -28.20
CA LYS A 155 -22.33 -15.89 -27.22
C LYS A 155 -21.59 -15.58 -25.94
N LEU A 156 -20.74 -16.48 -25.47
CA LEU A 156 -19.94 -16.26 -24.25
C LEU A 156 -18.90 -15.16 -24.48
N ASP A 157 -18.26 -15.15 -25.65
CA ASP A 157 -17.29 -14.11 -26.01
C ASP A 157 -17.96 -12.73 -26.10
N GLN A 158 -19.14 -12.65 -26.75
CA GLN A 158 -19.92 -11.41 -26.81
C GLN A 158 -20.33 -10.93 -25.42
N LEU A 159 -20.70 -11.86 -24.51
CA LEU A 159 -21.03 -11.50 -23.14
C LEU A 159 -19.79 -11.02 -22.37
N ALA A 160 -18.63 -11.64 -22.56
CA ALA A 160 -17.38 -11.21 -21.95
C ALA A 160 -16.99 -9.79 -22.39
N GLU A 161 -17.11 -9.50 -23.69
CA GLU A 161 -16.91 -8.15 -24.24
C GLU A 161 -17.92 -7.13 -23.67
N ALA A 162 -19.19 -7.50 -23.57
CA ALA A 162 -20.21 -6.62 -23.00
C ALA A 162 -19.94 -6.32 -21.51
N ILE A 163 -19.51 -7.30 -20.74
CA ILE A 163 -19.10 -7.14 -19.33
C ILE A 163 -17.90 -6.20 -19.25
N GLU A 164 -16.89 -6.39 -20.08
CA GLU A 164 -15.72 -5.53 -20.13
C GLU A 164 -16.10 -4.08 -20.46
N GLN A 165 -16.88 -3.88 -21.53
CA GLN A 165 -17.36 -2.55 -21.93
C GLN A 165 -18.21 -1.90 -20.81
N TYR A 166 -19.10 -2.64 -20.17
CA TYR A 166 -19.91 -2.15 -19.06
C TYR A 166 -19.02 -1.58 -17.95
N PHE A 167 -17.96 -2.30 -17.57
CA PHE A 167 -17.06 -1.84 -16.53
C PHE A 167 -16.19 -0.65 -16.95
N TYR A 168 -15.74 -0.59 -18.20
CA TYR A 168 -15.00 0.55 -18.73
C TYR A 168 -15.85 1.83 -18.81
N ILE A 169 -17.08 1.71 -19.27
CA ILE A 169 -17.96 2.86 -19.54
C ILE A 169 -18.69 3.31 -18.28
N CYS A 170 -19.30 2.38 -17.55
CA CYS A 170 -20.19 2.71 -16.43
C CYS A 170 -19.48 2.95 -15.12
N GLN A 171 -18.30 2.40 -14.93
CA GLN A 171 -17.60 2.56 -13.67
C GLN A 171 -16.55 3.65 -13.68
N ASN A 172 -16.24 4.33 -14.80
CA ASN A 172 -15.15 5.30 -14.84
C ASN A 172 -14.09 4.90 -13.81
N TYR A 173 -13.52 3.69 -13.99
CA TYR A 173 -12.64 3.07 -13.00
C TYR A 173 -11.28 3.77 -13.02
N TYR A 174 -11.31 5.04 -12.73
CA TYR A 174 -10.18 5.67 -12.12
C TYR A 174 -10.20 5.20 -10.67
N PRO A 175 -9.17 4.50 -10.20
CA PRO A 175 -9.04 4.24 -8.78
C PRO A 175 -9.11 5.60 -8.11
N GLY A 176 -10.29 5.91 -7.56
CA GLY A 176 -10.60 7.24 -7.07
C GLY A 176 -9.53 7.64 -6.07
N GLN A 177 -9.00 8.82 -6.23
CA GLN A 177 -8.07 9.40 -5.27
C GLN A 177 -8.70 9.24 -3.88
N ARG A 178 -7.97 8.63 -2.94
CA ARG A 178 -8.50 8.41 -1.59
C ARG A 178 -8.85 9.76 -0.98
N ILE A 179 -10.11 9.95 -0.63
CA ILE A 179 -10.55 11.14 0.08
C ILE A 179 -9.95 11.10 1.49
N LEU A 180 -9.08 12.03 1.79
CA LEU A 180 -8.48 12.22 3.10
C LEU A 180 -9.29 13.25 3.88
N ALA A 181 -9.24 13.16 5.20
CA ALA A 181 -9.81 14.20 6.07
C ALA A 181 -9.08 15.54 5.87
N GLU A 182 -9.69 16.63 6.29
CA GLU A 182 -9.04 17.92 6.35
C GLU A 182 -7.82 17.88 7.28
N PHE A 183 -6.79 18.66 6.96
CA PHE A 183 -5.53 18.59 7.69
C PHE A 183 -5.69 18.94 9.16
N ASP A 184 -6.54 19.91 9.48
CA ASP A 184 -6.86 20.30 10.85
C ASP A 184 -7.43 19.17 11.69
N SER A 185 -8.16 18.22 11.07
CA SER A 185 -8.64 17.01 11.75
C SER A 185 -7.49 16.11 12.20
N TYR A 186 -6.41 15.99 11.42
CA TYR A 186 -5.23 15.23 11.83
C TYR A 186 -4.48 15.90 12.98
N LEU A 187 -4.40 17.24 12.98
CA LEU A 187 -3.78 17.99 14.06
C LEU A 187 -4.61 17.87 15.35
N LEU A 188 -5.91 18.04 15.25
CA LEU A 188 -6.82 17.90 16.39
C LEU A 188 -6.81 16.48 16.95
N PHE A 189 -6.82 15.45 16.09
CA PHE A 189 -6.70 14.06 16.54
C PHE A 189 -5.38 13.80 17.24
N ASN A 190 -4.28 14.34 16.71
CA ASN A 190 -2.96 14.23 17.34
C ASN A 190 -2.95 14.86 18.74
N ASP A 191 -3.52 16.03 18.89
CA ASP A 191 -3.58 16.70 20.19
C ASP A 191 -4.45 15.93 21.18
N ILE A 192 -5.60 15.42 20.74
CA ILE A 192 -6.51 14.65 21.58
C ILE A 192 -5.85 13.34 22.04
N ILE A 193 -5.27 12.55 21.13
CA ILE A 193 -4.71 11.25 21.48
C ILE A 193 -3.48 11.38 22.39
N ASN A 194 -2.65 12.40 22.18
CA ASN A 194 -1.49 12.65 23.06
C ASN A 194 -1.92 13.19 24.42
N ARG A 195 -2.92 14.07 24.48
CA ARG A 195 -3.48 14.56 25.75
C ARG A 195 -4.15 13.45 26.52
N PHE A 196 -5.01 12.67 25.85
CA PHE A 196 -5.62 11.48 26.46
C PHE A 196 -4.57 10.55 27.04
N TRP A 197 -3.52 10.23 26.28
CA TRP A 197 -2.46 9.32 26.72
C TRP A 197 -1.71 9.85 27.95
N LYS A 198 -1.44 11.14 27.99
CA LYS A 198 -0.76 11.80 29.12
C LYS A 198 -1.64 11.84 30.37
N ASP A 199 -2.93 12.12 30.21
CA ASP A 199 -3.85 12.39 31.32
C ASP A 199 -4.52 11.13 31.86
N CYS A 200 -4.67 10.07 31.04
CA CYS A 200 -5.31 8.82 31.43
C CYS A 200 -4.46 8.07 32.48
N LYS A 201 -5.02 7.89 33.67
CA LYS A 201 -4.40 7.13 34.77
C LYS A 201 -4.96 5.72 34.90
N ASP A 202 -6.07 5.43 34.24
CA ASP A 202 -6.71 4.12 34.23
C ASP A 202 -5.89 3.16 33.35
N ILE A 203 -5.33 2.13 34.00
CA ILE A 203 -4.46 1.13 33.33
C ILE A 203 -5.25 0.33 32.31
N ASP A 204 -6.50 -0.03 32.61
CA ASP A 204 -7.32 -0.83 31.70
C ASP A 204 -7.67 -0.05 30.43
N MET A 205 -8.00 1.24 30.57
CA MET A 205 -8.20 2.12 29.42
C MET A 205 -6.90 2.32 28.62
N ARG A 206 -5.76 2.52 29.28
CA ARG A 206 -4.48 2.62 28.59
C ARG A 206 -4.14 1.34 27.83
N LEU A 207 -4.32 0.18 28.43
CA LEU A 207 -4.08 -1.11 27.76
C LEU A 207 -5.02 -1.30 26.57
N PHE A 208 -6.29 -0.90 26.72
CA PHE A 208 -7.28 -1.01 25.65
C PHE A 208 -6.92 -0.14 24.45
N TYR A 209 -6.53 1.12 24.67
CA TYR A 209 -6.23 2.09 23.61
C TYR A 209 -4.77 2.09 23.16
N PHE A 210 -3.86 1.36 23.83
CA PHE A 210 -2.44 1.31 23.46
C PHE A 210 -2.19 0.96 21.99
N PRO A 211 -2.86 -0.06 21.38
CA PRO A 211 -2.65 -0.37 19.96
C PRO A 211 -2.97 0.81 19.04
N LEU A 212 -3.99 1.61 19.36
CA LEU A 212 -4.35 2.80 18.58
C LEU A 212 -3.34 3.93 18.81
N TYR A 213 -2.95 4.17 20.06
CA TYR A 213 -1.93 5.17 20.38
C TYR A 213 -0.61 4.85 19.67
N LEU A 214 -0.12 3.63 19.79
CA LEU A 214 1.11 3.20 19.13
C LEU A 214 1.00 3.26 17.60
N TRP A 215 -0.15 2.86 17.04
CA TRP A 215 -0.46 3.02 15.63
C TRP A 215 -0.28 4.46 15.16
N TRP A 216 -0.86 5.40 15.90
CA TRP A 216 -0.77 6.81 15.57
C TRP A 216 0.67 7.32 15.61
N GLN A 217 1.41 7.00 16.68
CA GLN A 217 2.79 7.44 16.83
C GLN A 217 3.70 6.87 15.73
N ILE A 218 3.57 5.58 15.40
CA ILE A 218 4.42 4.93 14.39
C ILE A 218 4.07 5.43 12.98
N THR A 219 2.79 5.45 12.62
CA THR A 219 2.38 5.75 11.25
C THR A 219 2.51 7.22 10.86
N GLY A 220 2.68 8.10 11.81
CA GLY A 220 3.08 9.49 11.57
C GLY A 220 4.50 9.59 11.00
N ILE A 221 5.36 8.60 11.25
CA ILE A 221 6.78 8.57 10.86
C ILE A 221 7.02 7.49 9.80
N ILE A 222 6.55 6.29 10.03
CA ILE A 222 6.79 5.10 9.21
C ILE A 222 5.49 4.72 8.52
N PRO A 223 5.38 4.82 7.18
CA PRO A 223 4.16 4.49 6.45
C PRO A 223 3.90 2.98 6.47
N THR A 224 3.27 2.49 7.55
CA THR A 224 3.03 1.08 7.83
C THR A 224 1.59 0.70 7.48
N ARG A 225 1.37 -0.50 6.94
CA ARG A 225 0.01 -1.03 6.73
C ARG A 225 -0.54 -1.60 8.04
N PRO A 226 -1.86 -1.51 8.28
CA PRO A 226 -2.44 -2.04 9.51
C PRO A 226 -2.09 -3.51 9.79
N ARG A 227 -2.02 -4.36 8.76
CA ARG A 227 -1.59 -5.76 8.93
C ARG A 227 -0.13 -5.89 9.34
N GLU A 228 0.75 -5.12 8.74
CA GLU A 228 2.17 -5.09 9.10
C GLU A 228 2.35 -4.72 10.57
N PHE A 229 1.59 -3.72 11.01
CA PHE A 229 1.61 -3.24 12.39
C PHE A 229 1.10 -4.28 13.40
N ILE A 230 -0.08 -4.85 13.18
CA ILE A 230 -0.65 -5.82 14.13
C ILE A 230 0.13 -7.13 14.23
N LEU A 231 0.91 -7.46 13.19
CA LEU A 231 1.81 -8.61 13.17
C LEU A 231 3.20 -8.31 13.76
N THR A 232 3.40 -7.13 14.36
CA THR A 232 4.64 -6.80 15.08
C THR A 232 4.89 -7.83 16.16
N GLU A 233 6.10 -8.36 16.21
CA GLU A 233 6.51 -9.40 17.15
C GLU A 233 6.66 -8.84 18.57
N ARG A 234 6.55 -9.70 19.58
CA ARG A 234 6.68 -9.31 20.97
C ARG A 234 8.07 -8.83 21.33
N ASP A 235 9.09 -9.39 20.70
CA ASP A 235 10.50 -9.05 20.85
C ASP A 235 10.98 -8.00 19.84
N CYS A 236 10.10 -7.09 19.46
CA CYS A 236 10.33 -6.08 18.42
C CYS A 236 11.36 -5.02 18.77
N LEU A 237 11.73 -4.86 20.05
CA LEU A 237 12.65 -3.83 20.50
C LEU A 237 14.08 -4.38 20.66
N SER A 238 15.04 -3.59 20.21
CA SER A 238 16.46 -3.77 20.52
C SER A 238 17.12 -2.42 20.78
N LYS A 239 18.26 -2.42 21.49
CA LYS A 239 19.03 -1.23 21.77
C LYS A 239 20.49 -1.47 21.44
N ASP A 240 21.12 -0.52 20.78
CA ASP A 240 22.56 -0.49 20.53
C ASP A 240 23.13 0.91 20.82
N ASP A 241 24.38 1.16 20.41
CA ASP A 241 25.06 2.44 20.64
C ASP A 241 24.40 3.62 19.92
N SER A 242 23.61 3.36 18.86
CA SER A 242 22.88 4.38 18.12
C SER A 242 21.50 4.70 18.72
N GLY A 243 21.02 3.92 19.69
CA GLY A 243 19.74 4.11 20.38
C GLY A 243 18.80 2.92 20.28
N TRP A 244 17.51 3.19 20.44
CA TRP A 244 16.47 2.17 20.35
C TRP A 244 16.03 1.90 18.92
N HIS A 245 15.76 0.63 18.65
CA HIS A 245 15.31 0.14 17.36
C HIS A 245 14.01 -0.64 17.50
N LEU A 246 13.11 -0.43 16.54
CA LEU A 246 11.85 -1.16 16.40
C LEU A 246 11.87 -2.00 15.14
N ARG A 247 11.67 -3.30 15.27
CA ARG A 247 11.54 -4.25 14.16
C ARG A 247 10.07 -4.38 13.77
N LEU A 248 9.75 -4.04 12.51
CA LEU A 248 8.40 -4.13 11.94
C LEU A 248 8.40 -5.08 10.75
N ARG A 249 7.29 -5.78 10.55
CA ARG A 249 7.04 -6.56 9.34
C ARG A 249 6.59 -5.68 8.20
N LYS A 250 7.06 -6.01 7.00
CA LYS A 250 6.65 -5.40 5.74
C LYS A 250 6.20 -6.48 4.78
N ASN A 251 5.15 -6.23 4.03
CA ASN A 251 4.56 -7.17 3.09
C ASN A 251 5.17 -7.01 1.70
N HIS A 252 5.67 -8.10 1.10
CA HIS A 252 6.21 -8.13 -0.26
C HIS A 252 5.14 -8.07 -1.35
N ILE A 253 3.95 -8.61 -1.06
CA ILE A 253 2.99 -9.03 -2.07
C ILE A 253 2.33 -7.85 -2.76
N LYS A 254 2.11 -6.74 -2.03
CA LYS A 254 1.28 -5.66 -2.54
C LYS A 254 2.05 -4.73 -3.46
N GLY A 255 1.79 -4.86 -4.75
CA GLY A 255 2.40 -4.05 -5.79
C GLY A 255 3.63 -4.68 -6.42
N SER A 256 3.95 -5.92 -6.06
CA SER A 256 5.03 -6.69 -6.65
C SER A 256 4.49 -7.84 -7.50
N ARG A 257 5.37 -8.40 -8.33
CA ARG A 257 5.10 -9.60 -9.14
C ARG A 257 5.38 -10.90 -8.38
N HIS A 258 5.47 -10.84 -7.05
CA HIS A 258 5.78 -12.01 -6.24
C HIS A 258 4.54 -12.87 -6.05
N ASP A 259 4.73 -14.16 -6.12
CA ASP A 259 3.71 -15.13 -5.78
C ASP A 259 3.34 -15.03 -4.29
N VAL A 260 2.08 -15.31 -3.99
CA VAL A 260 1.56 -15.35 -2.63
C VAL A 260 1.72 -16.77 -2.09
N HIS A 261 2.51 -16.94 -1.04
CA HIS A 261 2.77 -18.25 -0.43
C HIS A 261 1.81 -18.56 0.72
N TYR A 262 1.02 -17.57 1.15
CA TYR A 262 0.09 -17.69 2.30
C TYR A 262 0.79 -18.02 3.63
N SER A 263 2.06 -17.73 3.71
CA SER A 263 2.94 -17.91 4.86
C SER A 263 3.47 -16.55 5.34
N ILE A 264 3.41 -16.30 6.65
CA ILE A 264 3.95 -15.05 7.21
C ILE A 264 5.47 -14.97 6.98
N ALA A 265 6.17 -16.10 7.04
CA ALA A 265 7.61 -16.15 6.87
C ALA A 265 8.05 -15.79 5.44
N GLU A 266 7.26 -16.16 4.44
CA GLU A 266 7.58 -15.95 3.02
C GLU A 266 6.98 -14.65 2.48
N ASP A 267 5.76 -14.30 2.93
CA ASP A 267 5.01 -13.14 2.44
C ASP A 267 5.41 -11.82 3.13
N TYR A 268 6.17 -11.90 4.23
CA TYR A 268 6.62 -10.73 4.99
C TYR A 268 8.12 -10.81 5.26
N TYR A 269 8.77 -9.67 5.19
CA TYR A 269 10.14 -9.48 5.68
C TYR A 269 10.15 -8.50 6.85
N THR A 270 11.25 -8.43 7.57
CA THR A 270 11.40 -7.52 8.70
C THR A 270 12.33 -6.37 8.36
N VAL A 271 11.95 -5.17 8.81
CA VAL A 271 12.77 -3.96 8.70
C VAL A 271 12.90 -3.35 10.10
N THR A 272 14.11 -2.93 10.42
CA THR A 272 14.41 -2.30 11.69
C THR A 272 14.53 -0.79 11.51
N TYR A 273 13.84 -0.04 12.38
CA TYR A 273 13.81 1.42 12.37
C TYR A 273 14.34 1.95 13.70
N GLN A 274 15.17 2.97 13.64
CA GLN A 274 15.52 3.71 14.85
C GLN A 274 14.30 4.52 15.32
N ILE A 275 14.02 4.47 16.63
CA ILE A 275 12.88 5.12 17.26
C ILE A 275 13.32 5.99 18.45
N PRO A 276 12.55 7.03 18.82
CA PRO A 276 12.81 7.82 20.02
C PRO A 276 12.73 7.00 21.31
N ASP A 277 13.49 7.42 22.32
CA ASP A 277 13.51 6.78 23.65
C ASP A 277 12.12 6.77 24.30
N GLU A 278 11.33 7.82 24.11
CA GLU A 278 9.97 7.93 24.63
C GLU A 278 9.07 6.82 24.05
N LEU A 279 9.14 6.60 22.73
CA LEU A 279 8.33 5.57 22.08
C LEU A 279 8.78 4.17 22.53
N ALA A 280 10.08 3.92 22.65
CA ALA A 280 10.61 2.67 23.16
C ALA A 280 10.16 2.41 24.61
N SER A 281 10.12 3.47 25.44
CA SER A 281 9.66 3.39 26.82
C SER A 281 8.18 3.00 26.91
N GLU A 282 7.32 3.56 26.05
CA GLU A 282 5.89 3.22 25.99
C GLU A 282 5.65 1.77 25.52
N ILE A 283 6.42 1.31 24.54
CA ILE A 283 6.36 -0.10 24.11
C ILE A 283 6.84 -1.02 25.23
N THR A 284 7.93 -0.67 25.89
CA THR A 284 8.47 -1.43 27.04
C THR A 284 7.48 -1.48 28.19
N TRP A 285 6.83 -0.34 28.51
CA TRP A 285 5.75 -0.29 29.50
C TRP A 285 4.63 -1.29 29.15
N TYR A 286 4.17 -1.29 27.92
CA TYR A 286 3.11 -2.21 27.48
C TYR A 286 3.55 -3.68 27.58
N ILE A 287 4.77 -4.00 27.15
CA ILE A 287 5.35 -5.34 27.25
C ILE A 287 5.37 -5.80 28.72
N ASN A 288 5.86 -4.97 29.61
CA ASN A 288 5.98 -5.31 31.03
C ASN A 288 4.62 -5.45 31.72
N THR A 289 3.71 -4.50 31.45
CA THR A 289 2.36 -4.50 32.06
C THR A 289 1.53 -5.70 31.60
N THR A 290 1.77 -6.18 30.38
CA THR A 290 1.05 -7.33 29.82
C THR A 290 1.85 -8.65 29.92
N ALA A 291 2.91 -8.70 30.72
CA ALA A 291 3.76 -9.89 30.85
C ALA A 291 3.01 -11.11 31.40
N GLY A 292 2.02 -10.90 32.27
CA GLY A 292 1.19 -11.94 32.86
C GLY A 292 -0.03 -12.36 32.04
N TYR A 293 -0.30 -11.71 30.90
CA TYR A 293 -1.42 -12.09 30.04
C TYR A 293 -1.06 -13.28 29.14
N GLU A 294 -2.08 -14.04 28.76
CA GLU A 294 -1.96 -15.12 27.78
C GLU A 294 -1.42 -14.58 26.45
N ARG A 295 -0.47 -15.31 25.88
CA ARG A 295 0.12 -14.97 24.59
C ARG A 295 -0.81 -15.36 23.45
N THR A 296 -0.70 -14.62 22.37
CA THR A 296 -1.32 -15.01 21.10
C THR A 296 -0.48 -16.09 20.42
N ASP A 297 -1.10 -16.95 19.61
CA ASP A 297 -0.41 -18.04 18.91
C ASP A 297 0.75 -17.53 18.02
N LEU A 298 0.59 -16.36 17.42
CA LEU A 298 1.62 -15.72 16.61
C LEU A 298 2.65 -14.92 17.41
N ASN A 299 2.58 -14.95 18.76
CA ASN A 299 3.46 -14.19 19.66
C ASN A 299 3.63 -12.71 19.25
N THR A 300 2.53 -12.06 18.91
CA THR A 300 2.54 -10.65 18.52
C THR A 300 2.73 -9.73 19.73
N LEU A 301 3.12 -8.47 19.47
CA LEU A 301 3.26 -7.43 20.49
C LEU A 301 1.97 -7.28 21.32
N PHE A 302 0.84 -7.24 20.62
CA PHE A 302 -0.46 -6.95 21.23
C PHE A 302 -1.10 -8.20 21.81
N VAL A 303 -1.55 -8.10 23.08
CA VAL A 303 -2.38 -9.12 23.71
C VAL A 303 -3.85 -8.80 23.49
N THR A 304 -4.71 -9.82 23.49
CA THR A 304 -6.13 -9.66 23.17
C THR A 304 -7.03 -9.47 24.40
N ASN A 305 -6.56 -9.90 25.58
CA ASN A 305 -7.35 -9.91 26.82
C ASN A 305 -7.96 -8.54 27.21
N PRO A 306 -7.20 -7.40 27.19
CA PRO A 306 -7.77 -6.09 27.55
C PRO A 306 -8.94 -5.67 26.65
N HIS A 307 -8.99 -6.21 25.45
CA HIS A 307 -10.03 -5.87 24.47
C HIS A 307 -11.29 -6.71 24.66
N TYR A 308 -11.15 -7.96 25.05
CA TYR A 308 -12.30 -8.87 25.20
C TYR A 308 -13.25 -8.49 26.32
N SER A 309 -12.74 -7.95 27.42
CA SER A 309 -13.57 -7.46 28.52
C SER A 309 -14.52 -6.36 28.09
N LYS A 310 -14.09 -5.47 27.18
CA LYS A 310 -14.87 -4.33 26.70
C LYS A 310 -15.81 -4.68 25.57
N TRP A 311 -15.47 -5.67 24.73
CA TRP A 311 -16.29 -6.02 23.56
C TRP A 311 -17.52 -6.88 23.85
N GLY A 312 -17.65 -7.40 25.07
CA GLY A 312 -18.77 -8.26 25.44
C GLY A 312 -18.79 -9.60 24.67
N GLN A 313 -19.80 -10.41 24.95
CA GLN A 313 -19.89 -11.80 24.47
C GLN A 313 -20.10 -11.98 22.95
N LYS A 314 -20.45 -10.93 22.22
CA LYS A 314 -20.84 -11.02 20.79
C LYS A 314 -19.64 -11.02 19.84
N LYS A 315 -18.43 -10.86 20.32
CA LYS A 315 -17.32 -10.61 19.42
C LYS A 315 -16.43 -11.82 19.28
N ARG A 316 -15.99 -12.01 18.05
CA ARG A 316 -15.11 -13.09 17.67
C ARG A 316 -13.82 -12.99 18.48
N LYS A 317 -13.65 -13.89 19.41
CA LYS A 317 -12.40 -14.11 20.09
C LYS A 317 -11.48 -14.79 19.07
N ASP A 318 -10.67 -14.03 18.39
CA ASP A 318 -9.53 -14.60 17.69
C ASP A 318 -8.39 -14.63 18.70
N SER A 319 -8.05 -15.83 19.17
CA SER A 319 -6.98 -16.01 20.13
C SER A 319 -5.59 -15.88 19.52
N ARG A 320 -5.51 -15.94 18.19
CA ARG A 320 -4.23 -15.99 17.51
C ARG A 320 -3.48 -14.67 17.53
N PHE A 321 -4.19 -13.54 17.43
CA PHE A 321 -3.62 -12.19 17.48
C PHE A 321 -4.70 -11.10 17.46
N LEU A 322 -4.31 -9.84 17.74
CA LEU A 322 -5.19 -8.67 17.57
C LEU A 322 -5.38 -8.37 16.08
N THR A 323 -6.60 -8.52 15.57
CA THR A 323 -6.88 -8.40 14.13
C THR A 323 -7.03 -6.95 13.67
N TYR A 324 -6.96 -6.73 12.34
CA TYR A 324 -7.27 -5.44 11.73
C TYR A 324 -8.69 -4.93 12.08
N VAL A 325 -9.67 -5.83 12.15
CA VAL A 325 -11.04 -5.50 12.55
C VAL A 325 -11.08 -5.01 14.00
N ASN A 326 -10.27 -5.62 14.86
CA ASN A 326 -10.15 -5.20 16.25
C ASN A 326 -9.56 -3.79 16.36
N LEU A 327 -8.49 -3.49 15.61
CA LEU A 327 -7.88 -2.16 15.62
C LEU A 327 -8.87 -1.08 15.11
N ASN A 328 -9.65 -1.36 14.05
CA ASN A 328 -10.73 -0.47 13.62
C ASN A 328 -11.82 -0.28 14.69
N THR A 329 -12.13 -1.33 15.45
CA THR A 329 -13.10 -1.25 16.54
C THR A 329 -12.56 -0.36 17.68
N ILE A 330 -11.27 -0.47 18.01
CA ILE A 330 -10.62 0.41 18.99
C ILE A 330 -10.68 1.87 18.53
N LEU A 331 -10.38 2.14 17.26
CA LEU A 331 -10.49 3.48 16.68
C LEU A 331 -11.93 4.03 16.80
N ARG A 332 -12.93 3.21 16.48
CA ARG A 332 -14.33 3.60 16.63
C ARG A 332 -14.69 3.95 18.07
N TYR A 333 -14.29 3.13 19.04
CA TYR A 333 -14.51 3.42 20.47
C TYR A 333 -13.78 4.69 20.90
N PHE A 334 -12.60 4.96 20.36
CA PHE A 334 -11.87 6.18 20.65
C PHE A 334 -12.66 7.43 20.20
N TYR A 335 -13.28 7.38 19.01
CA TYR A 335 -14.17 8.45 18.58
C TYR A 335 -15.40 8.57 19.46
N GLU A 336 -16.08 7.46 19.77
CA GLU A 336 -17.31 7.46 20.55
C GLU A 336 -17.09 7.87 22.01
N GLU A 337 -16.09 7.33 22.68
CA GLU A 337 -15.90 7.50 24.12
C GLU A 337 -14.98 8.66 24.48
N VAL A 338 -13.90 8.84 23.71
CA VAL A 338 -12.91 9.87 24.03
C VAL A 338 -13.23 11.17 23.29
N ILE A 339 -13.31 11.15 21.98
CA ILE A 339 -13.51 12.39 21.19
C ILE A 339 -14.88 12.99 21.48
N MET A 340 -15.95 12.22 21.28
CA MET A 340 -17.31 12.70 21.54
C MET A 340 -17.65 12.72 23.04
N GLY A 341 -17.35 11.62 23.75
CA GLY A 341 -17.78 11.46 25.14
C GLY A 341 -16.99 12.31 26.13
N THR A 342 -15.67 12.39 26.01
CA THR A 342 -14.82 13.12 26.95
C THR A 342 -14.57 14.57 26.52
N TYR A 343 -14.30 14.79 25.23
CA TYR A 343 -13.97 16.14 24.73
C TYR A 343 -15.16 16.88 24.12
N GLY A 344 -16.30 16.22 23.90
CA GLY A 344 -17.51 16.85 23.35
C GLY A 344 -17.39 17.32 21.91
N ILE A 345 -16.47 16.74 21.14
CA ILE A 345 -16.19 17.11 19.76
C ILE A 345 -17.06 16.28 18.82
N GLU A 346 -17.77 16.93 17.90
CA GLU A 346 -18.62 16.23 16.92
C GLU A 346 -17.78 15.60 15.81
N VAL A 347 -18.26 14.46 15.28
CA VAL A 347 -17.58 13.73 14.21
C VAL A 347 -18.30 13.90 12.90
N ALA A 348 -17.65 14.53 11.93
CA ALA A 348 -18.17 14.77 10.60
C ALA A 348 -17.66 13.75 9.58
N ASP A 349 -18.46 13.52 8.52
CA ASP A 349 -18.04 12.70 7.40
C ASP A 349 -16.99 13.41 6.53
N LYS A 350 -16.10 12.63 5.94
CA LYS A 350 -15.11 13.14 4.97
C LYS A 350 -15.81 13.73 3.76
N GLY A 351 -15.30 14.88 3.29
CA GLY A 351 -15.86 15.58 2.15
C GLY A 351 -17.06 16.46 2.48
N SER A 352 -17.51 16.52 3.74
CA SER A 352 -18.42 17.57 4.17
C SER A 352 -17.67 18.93 4.10
N GLN A 353 -18.36 19.96 3.62
CA GLN A 353 -17.80 21.32 3.57
C GLN A 353 -17.77 22.02 4.95
N THR A 354 -18.09 21.31 6.01
CA THR A 354 -18.04 21.81 7.39
C THR A 354 -16.60 22.01 7.79
N ALA A 355 -16.23 23.26 7.95
CA ALA A 355 -14.88 23.64 8.35
C ALA A 355 -14.64 23.31 9.82
N VAL A 356 -13.68 22.44 10.09
CA VAL A 356 -13.12 22.14 11.44
C VAL A 356 -12.32 23.34 11.96
N ARG A 357 -12.85 24.56 11.88
CA ARG A 357 -12.06 25.77 12.13
C ARG A 357 -11.93 26.15 13.59
N ASP A 358 -12.84 25.71 14.44
CA ASP A 358 -12.90 26.10 15.86
C ASP A 358 -12.63 24.97 16.84
N GLY A 359 -12.33 23.77 16.33
CA GLY A 359 -12.09 22.57 17.15
C GLY A 359 -13.36 21.92 17.71
N SER A 360 -14.55 22.35 17.28
CA SER A 360 -15.83 21.75 17.69
C SER A 360 -16.18 20.48 16.91
N GLU A 361 -15.62 20.32 15.72
CA GLU A 361 -15.81 19.18 14.83
C GLU A 361 -14.49 18.54 14.41
N ILE A 362 -14.52 17.25 14.14
CA ILE A 362 -13.40 16.49 13.56
C ILE A 362 -13.93 15.55 12.49
N GLN A 363 -13.26 15.50 11.34
CA GLN A 363 -13.59 14.49 10.32
C GLN A 363 -13.01 13.13 10.71
N TYR A 364 -13.76 12.06 10.41
CA TYR A 364 -13.36 10.70 10.76
C TYR A 364 -12.10 10.27 9.99
N ILE A 365 -11.03 9.95 10.69
CA ILE A 365 -9.75 9.47 10.13
C ILE A 365 -9.75 7.94 10.19
N HIS A 366 -9.59 7.29 9.04
CA HIS A 366 -9.44 5.83 8.99
C HIS A 366 -7.99 5.40 9.17
N LEU A 367 -7.77 4.18 9.65
CA LEU A 367 -6.41 3.65 9.85
C LEU A 367 -5.51 3.75 8.60
N GLY A 368 -6.07 3.57 7.41
CA GLY A 368 -5.28 3.69 6.17
C GLY A 368 -4.91 5.12 5.78
N ASP A 369 -5.55 6.14 6.37
CA ASP A 369 -5.30 7.54 6.01
C ASP A 369 -3.96 8.03 6.57
N THR A 370 -3.57 7.55 7.74
CA THR A 370 -2.30 7.90 8.37
C THR A 370 -1.11 7.53 7.49
N ARG A 371 -1.16 6.36 6.85
CA ARG A 371 -0.14 5.95 5.87
C ARG A 371 -0.08 6.90 4.67
N HIS A 372 -1.24 7.29 4.13
CA HIS A 372 -1.29 8.26 3.02
C HIS A 372 -0.71 9.60 3.45
N LEU A 373 -1.11 10.10 4.64
CA LEU A 373 -0.61 11.36 5.15
C LEU A 373 0.90 11.31 5.40
N SER A 374 1.43 10.22 5.96
CA SER A 374 2.87 10.11 6.21
C SER A 374 3.69 10.10 4.91
N MET A 375 3.18 9.46 3.85
CA MET A 375 3.80 9.48 2.53
C MET A 375 3.78 10.89 1.92
N ILE A 376 2.63 11.57 1.97
CA ILE A 376 2.49 12.94 1.50
C ILE A 376 3.41 13.88 2.29
N ASN A 377 3.45 13.73 3.61
CA ASN A 377 4.30 14.52 4.48
C ASN A 377 5.79 14.30 4.18
N LEU A 378 6.22 13.05 4.00
CA LEU A 378 7.57 12.72 3.60
C LEU A 378 7.96 13.43 2.29
N MET A 379 7.11 13.35 1.27
CA MET A 379 7.34 14.02 -0.01
C MET A 379 7.34 15.54 0.10
N SER A 380 6.43 16.11 0.92
CA SER A 380 6.36 17.55 1.16
C SER A 380 7.62 18.12 1.82
N GLN A 381 8.30 17.28 2.60
CA GLN A 381 9.57 17.63 3.25
C GLN A 381 10.79 17.40 2.36
N GLY A 382 10.55 17.00 1.12
CA GLY A 382 11.59 16.74 0.15
C GLY A 382 12.11 15.30 0.16
N GLY A 383 11.39 14.37 0.78
CA GLY A 383 11.67 12.94 0.67
C GLY A 383 11.52 12.47 -0.78
N THR A 384 12.44 11.64 -1.25
CA THR A 384 12.38 11.12 -2.60
C THR A 384 11.27 10.08 -2.73
N PRO A 385 10.64 9.88 -3.91
CA PRO A 385 9.74 8.75 -4.14
C PRO A 385 10.38 7.41 -3.84
N GLN A 386 11.70 7.26 -4.06
CA GLN A 386 12.44 6.05 -3.71
C GLN A 386 12.49 5.85 -2.19
N LEU A 387 12.72 6.91 -1.41
CA LEU A 387 12.65 6.83 0.05
C LEU A 387 11.23 6.49 0.51
N ALA A 388 10.23 7.11 -0.10
CA ALA A 388 8.83 6.81 0.15
C ALA A 388 8.49 5.35 -0.22
N MET A 389 8.98 4.87 -1.36
CA MET A 389 8.87 3.49 -1.81
C MET A 389 9.48 2.53 -0.79
N PHE A 390 10.72 2.78 -0.37
CA PHE A 390 11.42 1.97 0.62
C PHE A 390 10.67 1.92 1.96
N LEU A 391 10.32 3.08 2.53
CA LEU A 391 9.63 3.16 3.82
C LEU A 391 8.23 2.51 3.77
N ALA A 392 7.56 2.60 2.64
CA ALA A 392 6.25 2.02 2.44
C ALA A 392 6.28 0.52 2.09
N GLY A 393 7.45 -0.04 1.77
CA GLY A 393 7.58 -1.41 1.26
C GLY A 393 6.85 -1.55 -0.09
N HIS A 394 7.16 -0.68 -1.06
CA HIS A 394 6.69 -0.78 -2.44
C HIS A 394 7.86 -1.21 -3.32
N ASP A 395 7.63 -2.14 -4.22
CA ASP A 395 8.62 -2.59 -5.20
C ASP A 395 8.59 -1.74 -6.48
N ASN A 396 7.53 -0.94 -6.67
CA ASN A 396 7.37 -0.06 -7.81
C ASN A 396 7.18 1.40 -7.35
N GLU A 397 7.95 2.30 -7.98
CA GLU A 397 7.91 3.73 -7.73
C GLU A 397 6.56 4.36 -8.13
N GLU A 398 5.88 3.86 -9.16
CA GLU A 398 4.58 4.33 -9.60
C GLU A 398 3.53 4.29 -8.49
N ILE A 399 3.58 3.27 -7.64
CA ILE A 399 2.69 3.16 -6.48
C ILE A 399 2.95 4.30 -5.49
N SER A 400 4.19 4.72 -5.33
CA SER A 400 4.55 5.86 -4.48
C SER A 400 4.17 7.19 -5.11
N MET A 401 4.20 7.30 -6.44
CA MET A 401 3.76 8.48 -7.18
C MET A 401 2.28 8.80 -7.02
N HIS A 402 1.45 7.78 -6.81
CA HIS A 402 0.03 7.99 -6.54
C HIS A 402 -0.21 8.92 -5.32
N TYR A 403 0.70 8.94 -4.34
CA TYR A 403 0.62 9.86 -3.20
C TYR A 403 1.01 11.29 -3.57
N ALA A 404 1.90 11.47 -4.53
CA ALA A 404 2.32 12.79 -5.02
C ALA A 404 1.21 13.54 -5.77
N SER A 405 0.19 12.85 -6.27
CA SER A 405 -0.96 13.47 -6.94
C SER A 405 -1.84 14.31 -6.02
N ASN A 406 -1.71 14.14 -4.69
CA ASN A 406 -2.46 14.92 -3.72
C ASN A 406 -1.75 16.25 -3.38
N ILE A 407 -1.68 17.14 -4.36
CA ILE A 407 -0.97 18.42 -4.27
C ILE A 407 -1.51 19.32 -3.14
N SER A 408 -2.83 19.34 -2.94
CA SER A 408 -3.46 20.12 -1.86
C SER A 408 -2.91 19.73 -0.49
N LYS A 409 -2.89 18.43 -0.18
CA LYS A 409 -2.37 17.93 1.10
C LYS A 409 -0.86 18.12 1.23
N MET A 410 -0.11 18.07 0.14
CA MET A 410 1.32 18.43 0.14
C MET A 410 1.56 19.88 0.55
N ILE A 411 0.75 20.80 0.01
CA ILE A 411 0.85 22.22 0.35
C ILE A 411 0.50 22.43 1.83
N GLU A 412 -0.58 21.81 2.32
CA GLU A 412 -0.99 21.88 3.73
C GLU A 412 0.13 21.40 4.67
N CYS A 413 0.72 20.23 4.40
CA CYS A 413 1.83 19.69 5.19
C CYS A 413 3.06 20.63 5.18
N ARG A 414 3.39 21.21 4.03
CA ARG A 414 4.52 22.12 3.88
C ARG A 414 4.30 23.44 4.59
N THR A 415 3.11 24.00 4.49
CA THR A 415 2.70 25.23 5.18
C THR A 415 2.73 25.03 6.70
N TYR A 416 2.21 23.91 7.18
CA TYR A 416 2.24 23.59 8.60
C TYR A 416 3.67 23.45 9.13
N LYS A 417 4.56 22.79 8.36
CA LYS A 417 5.97 22.72 8.73
C LYS A 417 6.60 24.10 8.86
N GLN A 418 6.39 24.98 7.88
CA GLN A 418 6.90 26.35 7.92
C GLN A 418 6.34 27.12 9.13
N TYR A 419 5.04 27.00 9.40
CA TYR A 419 4.43 27.58 10.58
C TYR A 419 5.10 27.10 11.88
N ARG A 420 5.32 25.79 12.01
CA ARG A 420 6.01 25.19 13.16
C ARG A 420 7.44 25.69 13.33
N GLU A 421 8.19 25.81 12.26
CA GLU A 421 9.55 26.33 12.26
C GLU A 421 9.57 27.81 12.70
N MET A 422 8.63 28.61 12.23
CA MET A 422 8.49 30.02 12.60
C MET A 422 8.08 30.20 14.07
N THR A 423 7.24 29.34 14.61
CA THR A 423 6.75 29.42 16.00
C THR A 423 7.67 28.77 17.02
N LYS A 424 8.86 28.28 16.61
CA LYS A 424 9.85 27.60 17.45
C LYS A 424 9.32 26.38 18.21
N GLY A 425 8.20 25.83 17.79
CA GLY A 425 7.78 24.53 18.25
C GLY A 425 8.78 23.51 17.74
N THR A 426 9.61 22.92 18.62
CA THR A 426 10.40 21.76 18.28
C THR A 426 9.44 20.74 17.69
N ALA A 427 9.62 20.40 16.41
CA ALA A 427 8.89 19.30 15.83
C ALA A 427 9.20 18.07 16.67
N ILE A 428 8.18 17.50 17.31
CA ILE A 428 8.32 16.26 18.08
C ILE A 428 8.87 15.16 17.18
N TYR A 429 8.65 15.29 15.88
CA TYR A 429 9.16 14.41 14.84
C TYR A 429 9.77 15.25 13.72
N SER A 430 11.04 15.61 13.84
CA SER A 430 11.77 16.11 12.68
C SER A 430 12.24 14.87 11.90
N TYR A 431 11.94 14.82 10.60
CA TYR A 431 12.57 13.89 9.67
C TYR A 431 14.07 14.21 9.45
N SER A 432 14.65 15.04 10.29
CA SER A 432 16.09 15.33 10.29
C SER A 432 16.94 14.09 10.62
N HIS A 433 16.34 13.07 11.22
CA HIS A 433 16.90 11.73 11.24
C HIS A 433 16.29 10.97 10.06
N SER A 434 16.71 11.31 8.85
CA SER A 434 16.57 10.36 7.75
C SER A 434 17.07 9.03 8.29
N PRO A 435 16.24 7.96 8.30
CA PRO A 435 16.79 6.64 8.50
C PRO A 435 17.94 6.56 7.50
N MET A 436 19.16 6.31 7.97
CA MET A 436 20.25 6.09 7.03
C MET A 436 19.75 4.99 6.13
N LEU A 437 19.49 5.34 4.87
CA LEU A 437 19.20 4.32 3.86
C LEU A 437 20.28 3.28 4.08
N PRO A 438 19.94 2.01 4.36
CA PRO A 438 20.94 1.00 4.50
C PRO A 438 21.78 1.12 3.26
N VAL A 439 23.03 1.55 3.43
CA VAL A 439 23.99 1.56 2.32
C VAL A 439 24.00 0.12 1.86
N PRO A 440 23.57 -0.18 0.63
CA PRO A 440 23.63 -1.55 0.18
C PRO A 440 25.02 -2.06 0.50
N LYS A 441 25.15 -3.22 1.13
CA LYS A 441 26.43 -3.91 1.36
C LYS A 441 26.98 -4.42 0.01
N THR A 442 27.01 -3.56 -0.98
CA THR A 442 27.51 -3.84 -2.31
C THR A 442 28.79 -3.06 -2.46
N ASP A 443 29.82 -3.75 -2.88
CA ASP A 443 31.08 -3.12 -3.24
C ASP A 443 30.81 -2.05 -4.30
N ALA A 444 31.13 -0.80 -3.96
CA ALA A 444 30.96 0.30 -4.87
C ALA A 444 31.87 0.11 -6.07
N VAL A 445 31.32 0.24 -7.27
CA VAL A 445 32.13 0.19 -8.49
C VAL A 445 32.78 1.56 -8.69
N GLN A 446 34.14 1.59 -8.77
CA GLN A 446 34.86 2.81 -9.04
C GLN A 446 34.75 3.19 -10.53
N LEU A 447 34.36 4.44 -10.78
CA LEU A 447 34.18 4.99 -12.12
C LEU A 447 35.44 5.74 -12.60
N HIS A 448 35.52 6.00 -13.90
CA HIS A 448 36.67 6.67 -14.54
C HIS A 448 36.94 8.08 -13.99
N ASP A 449 35.92 8.79 -13.55
CA ASP A 449 36.05 10.12 -12.94
C ASP A 449 36.52 10.08 -11.48
N GLY A 450 36.80 8.88 -10.96
CA GLY A 450 37.18 8.63 -9.58
C GLY A 450 36.02 8.61 -8.60
N GLY A 451 34.78 8.81 -9.04
CA GLY A 451 33.56 8.59 -8.26
C GLY A 451 33.23 7.11 -8.09
N CYS A 452 32.23 6.82 -7.29
CA CYS A 452 31.77 5.46 -7.02
C CYS A 452 30.29 5.32 -7.39
N CYS A 453 29.97 4.20 -8.06
CA CYS A 453 28.60 3.80 -8.35
C CYS A 453 28.13 2.74 -7.35
N TYR A 454 26.98 2.96 -6.74
CA TYR A 454 26.33 2.06 -5.77
C TYR A 454 25.09 1.36 -6.36
N SER A 455 24.91 1.38 -7.68
CA SER A 455 23.81 0.68 -8.33
C SER A 455 24.06 -0.83 -8.31
N LEU A 456 23.07 -1.57 -7.78
CA LEU A 456 23.03 -3.03 -7.86
C LEU A 456 22.93 -3.53 -9.30
N ALA A 457 22.24 -2.78 -10.16
CA ALA A 457 22.14 -3.11 -11.57
C ALA A 457 23.49 -2.98 -12.26
N TYR A 458 24.20 -1.88 -12.00
CA TYR A 458 25.53 -1.64 -12.58
C TYR A 458 26.57 -2.65 -12.09
N SER A 459 26.54 -3.03 -10.82
CA SER A 459 27.43 -4.08 -10.29
C SER A 459 27.17 -5.46 -10.92
N LYS A 460 26.02 -5.68 -11.54
CA LYS A 460 25.63 -6.86 -12.30
C LYS A 460 25.72 -6.66 -13.82
N GLU A 461 26.53 -5.70 -14.26
CA GLU A 461 26.73 -5.36 -15.67
C GLU A 461 25.46 -4.86 -16.41
N SER A 462 24.46 -4.38 -15.67
CA SER A 462 23.25 -3.80 -16.23
C SER A 462 23.26 -2.27 -16.15
N ILE A 463 22.93 -1.62 -17.25
CA ILE A 463 22.85 -0.14 -17.35
C ILE A 463 21.45 0.40 -17.07
N SER A 464 20.51 -0.42 -16.60
CA SER A 464 19.11 -0.03 -16.42
C SER A 464 18.91 1.20 -15.53
N ASP A 465 19.73 1.38 -14.50
CA ASP A 465 19.70 2.57 -13.66
C ASP A 465 20.38 3.77 -14.31
N CYS A 466 21.38 3.54 -15.17
CA CYS A 466 22.04 4.60 -15.92
C CYS A 466 21.08 5.25 -16.93
N LEU A 467 20.18 4.46 -17.54
CA LEU A 467 19.19 4.97 -18.50
C LEU A 467 18.19 5.96 -17.88
N LYS A 468 18.06 5.95 -16.55
CA LYS A 468 17.20 6.87 -15.80
C LYS A 468 17.89 8.19 -15.45
N ALA A 469 19.20 8.26 -15.55
CA ALA A 469 20.01 9.43 -15.22
C ALA A 469 20.21 10.29 -16.47
N THR A 470 19.33 11.25 -16.70
CA THR A 470 19.42 12.17 -17.84
C THR A 470 20.05 13.48 -17.39
N GLY A 471 21.16 13.85 -18.01
CA GLY A 471 21.84 15.10 -17.77
C GLY A 471 21.07 16.33 -18.28
N PRO A 472 21.56 17.55 -17.95
CA PRO A 472 20.89 18.80 -18.33
C PRO A 472 20.71 18.97 -19.85
N ASP A 473 21.61 18.39 -20.64
CA ASP A 473 21.61 18.48 -22.09
C ASP A 473 20.98 17.24 -22.77
N GLY A 474 20.28 16.41 -21.99
CA GLY A 474 19.64 15.19 -22.49
C GLY A 474 20.56 13.97 -22.57
N GLU A 475 21.75 14.05 -22.02
CA GLU A 475 22.72 12.95 -21.96
C GLU A 475 22.20 11.82 -21.06
N ILE A 476 22.02 10.63 -21.63
CA ILE A 476 21.63 9.44 -20.88
C ILE A 476 22.86 8.85 -20.18
N GLY A 477 22.71 8.50 -18.91
CA GLY A 477 23.80 7.94 -18.12
C GLY A 477 24.73 8.99 -17.49
N TYR A 478 24.23 10.21 -17.32
CA TYR A 478 25.00 11.31 -16.71
C TYR A 478 25.16 11.08 -15.19
N CYS A 479 26.29 10.48 -14.80
CA CYS A 479 26.56 10.12 -13.40
C CYS A 479 26.38 11.25 -12.38
N PRO A 480 26.76 12.51 -12.62
CA PRO A 480 26.58 13.59 -11.65
C PRO A 480 25.15 13.83 -11.18
N VAL A 481 24.14 13.45 -11.95
CA VAL A 481 22.72 13.53 -11.55
C VAL A 481 22.13 12.19 -11.13
N CYS A 482 22.90 11.09 -11.23
CA CYS A 482 22.45 9.76 -10.85
C CYS A 482 22.37 9.60 -9.32
N VAL A 483 21.27 9.02 -8.82
CA VAL A 483 21.04 8.77 -7.39
C VAL A 483 22.07 7.79 -6.79
N HIS A 484 22.61 6.90 -7.60
CA HIS A 484 23.61 5.90 -7.19
C HIS A 484 25.05 6.40 -7.26
N TYR A 485 25.29 7.59 -7.78
CA TYR A 485 26.64 8.13 -7.93
C TYR A 485 27.12 8.88 -6.70
N ARG A 486 28.38 8.68 -6.35
CA ARG A 486 29.11 9.43 -5.31
C ARG A 486 30.42 9.93 -5.87
N ALA A 487 30.60 11.26 -5.92
CA ALA A 487 31.86 11.85 -6.37
C ALA A 487 32.97 11.65 -5.34
N LYS A 488 34.20 11.53 -5.82
CA LYS A 488 35.37 11.49 -4.99
C LYS A 488 35.86 12.92 -4.70
N GLY A 489 35.89 13.30 -3.39
CA GLY A 489 36.56 14.53 -2.94
C GLY A 489 35.75 15.83 -3.10
N LYS A 490 36.45 16.97 -2.88
CA LYS A 490 35.87 18.32 -2.81
C LYS A 490 35.39 18.94 -4.15
N SER A 491 35.43 18.21 -5.26
CA SER A 491 35.32 18.78 -6.61
C SER A 491 33.91 19.03 -7.14
N ARG A 492 32.91 19.14 -6.28
CA ARG A 492 31.54 19.54 -6.67
C ARG A 492 31.26 21.05 -6.58
N PHE A 493 32.32 21.89 -6.69
CA PHE A 493 32.14 23.31 -6.89
C PHE A 493 31.44 23.54 -8.24
N GLY A 494 30.22 24.01 -8.20
CA GLY A 494 29.36 24.20 -9.38
C GLY A 494 28.14 23.29 -9.47
N ALA A 495 28.13 22.14 -8.80
CA ALA A 495 27.00 21.21 -8.85
C ALA A 495 25.70 21.85 -8.30
N ASP A 496 25.79 22.68 -7.26
CA ASP A 496 24.66 23.41 -6.70
C ASP A 496 23.98 24.30 -7.74
N SER A 497 24.78 25.02 -8.52
CA SER A 497 24.28 25.89 -9.59
C SER A 497 23.70 25.10 -10.77
N ILE A 498 24.27 23.93 -11.09
CA ILE A 498 23.77 23.05 -12.15
C ILE A 498 22.41 22.48 -11.74
N TYR A 499 22.31 21.87 -10.57
CA TYR A 499 21.05 21.31 -10.08
C TYR A 499 19.94 22.36 -9.93
N SER A 500 20.26 23.50 -9.31
CA SER A 500 19.31 24.61 -9.14
C SER A 500 18.83 25.15 -10.48
N ARG A 501 19.73 25.31 -11.45
CA ARG A 501 19.38 25.76 -12.80
C ARG A 501 18.50 24.74 -13.51
N THR A 502 18.84 23.47 -13.49
CA THR A 502 18.06 22.41 -14.12
C THR A 502 16.64 22.35 -13.56
N VAL A 503 16.48 22.39 -12.23
CA VAL A 503 15.14 22.42 -11.61
C VAL A 503 14.36 23.66 -12.05
N THR A 504 15.01 24.83 -12.09
CA THR A 504 14.38 26.08 -12.49
C THR A 504 13.93 26.05 -13.95
N GLU A 505 14.75 25.52 -14.84
CA GLU A 505 14.45 25.38 -16.28
C GLU A 505 13.29 24.41 -16.48
N ARG A 506 13.29 23.22 -15.84
CA ARG A 506 12.18 22.25 -15.90
C ARG A 506 10.88 22.82 -15.33
N CYS A 507 10.95 23.61 -14.27
CA CYS A 507 9.77 24.36 -13.76
C CYS A 507 9.20 25.32 -14.80
N ARG A 508 10.05 26.08 -15.47
CA ARG A 508 9.61 27.04 -16.51
C ARG A 508 8.99 26.33 -17.70
N GLU A 509 9.61 25.24 -18.18
CA GLU A 509 9.09 24.41 -19.28
C GLU A 509 7.70 23.87 -18.91
N LEU A 510 7.53 23.32 -17.73
CA LEU A 510 6.25 22.82 -17.25
C LEU A 510 5.19 23.90 -17.17
N ILE A 511 5.53 25.09 -16.61
CA ILE A 511 4.60 26.24 -16.52
C ILE A 511 4.18 26.67 -17.92
N THR A 512 5.11 26.71 -18.87
CA THR A 512 4.81 27.07 -20.27
C THR A 512 3.86 26.04 -20.89
N ALA A 513 4.17 24.75 -20.78
CA ALA A 513 3.33 23.69 -21.31
C ALA A 513 1.91 23.70 -20.72
N VAL A 514 1.77 23.90 -19.41
CA VAL A 514 0.46 24.03 -18.75
C VAL A 514 -0.32 25.24 -19.28
N ASN A 515 0.36 26.37 -19.51
CA ASN A 515 -0.28 27.56 -20.06
C ASN A 515 -0.70 27.36 -21.53
N ASP A 516 0.08 26.62 -22.31
CA ASP A 516 -0.24 26.34 -23.70
C ASP A 516 -1.43 25.37 -23.82
N VAL A 517 -1.50 24.34 -22.95
CA VAL A 517 -2.69 23.47 -22.87
C VAL A 517 -3.93 24.27 -22.45
N LYS A 518 -3.82 25.18 -21.48
CA LYS A 518 -4.94 26.06 -21.08
C LYS A 518 -5.44 26.95 -22.21
N LYS A 519 -4.56 27.33 -23.15
CA LYS A 519 -4.91 28.10 -24.34
C LYS A 519 -5.39 27.25 -25.52
N GLY A 520 -5.44 25.94 -25.36
CA GLY A 520 -5.84 25.01 -26.43
C GLY A 520 -4.75 24.68 -27.45
N ASN A 521 -3.51 25.12 -27.23
CA ASN A 521 -2.39 25.00 -28.16
C ASN A 521 -1.37 23.90 -27.79
N GLY A 522 -1.57 23.16 -26.69
CA GLY A 522 -0.60 22.18 -26.18
C GLY A 522 -1.18 20.76 -26.10
N ASN A 523 -0.27 19.75 -26.06
CA ASN A 523 -0.65 18.37 -25.83
C ASN A 523 -0.64 18.06 -24.33
N PRO A 524 -1.76 17.63 -23.71
CA PRO A 524 -1.81 17.27 -22.29
C PRO A 524 -0.88 16.12 -21.90
N GLU A 525 -0.54 15.21 -22.81
CA GLU A 525 0.36 14.07 -22.56
C GLU A 525 1.79 14.51 -22.23
N THR A 526 2.25 15.60 -22.84
CA THR A 526 3.60 16.15 -22.58
C THR A 526 3.75 16.70 -21.19
N ILE A 527 2.66 17.11 -20.52
CA ILE A 527 2.69 17.57 -19.12
C ILE A 527 3.13 16.45 -18.18
N GLY A 528 2.70 15.22 -18.43
CA GLY A 528 3.11 14.05 -17.65
C GLY A 528 4.62 13.81 -17.71
N GLU A 529 5.19 13.85 -18.90
CA GLU A 529 6.63 13.67 -19.12
C GLU A 529 7.45 14.81 -18.49
N MET A 530 6.99 16.05 -18.64
CA MET A 530 7.65 17.21 -18.01
C MET A 530 7.56 17.20 -16.49
N LEU A 531 6.47 16.71 -15.91
CA LEU A 531 6.34 16.49 -14.47
C LEU A 531 7.34 15.44 -13.98
N LEU A 532 7.52 14.35 -14.71
CA LEU A 532 8.52 13.33 -14.40
C LEU A 532 9.93 13.90 -14.47
N GLY A 533 10.25 14.64 -15.53
CA GLY A 533 11.56 15.29 -15.68
C GLY A 533 11.86 16.33 -14.59
N LEU A 534 10.88 17.12 -14.18
CA LEU A 534 11.01 18.06 -13.05
C LEU A 534 11.21 17.32 -11.73
N LYS A 535 10.47 16.25 -11.53
CA LYS A 535 10.60 15.39 -10.35
C LYS A 535 12.03 14.85 -10.24
N ASP A 536 12.53 14.23 -11.31
CA ASP A 536 13.87 13.62 -11.32
C ASP A 536 14.96 14.67 -11.07
N ALA A 537 14.84 15.84 -11.68
CA ALA A 537 15.75 16.95 -11.44
C ALA A 537 15.69 17.45 -9.98
N SER A 538 14.49 17.55 -9.41
CA SER A 538 14.29 17.97 -8.02
C SER A 538 14.86 16.96 -7.03
N LEU A 539 14.69 15.68 -7.29
CA LEU A 539 15.24 14.59 -6.48
C LEU A 539 16.75 14.58 -6.48
N SER A 540 17.36 14.75 -7.66
CA SER A 540 18.80 14.80 -7.83
C SER A 540 19.40 15.99 -7.07
N TYR A 541 18.76 17.17 -7.15
CA TYR A 541 19.17 18.36 -6.41
C TYR A 541 19.07 18.17 -4.90
N GLN A 542 17.99 17.59 -4.43
CA GLN A 542 17.78 17.33 -3.01
C GLN A 542 18.81 16.34 -2.46
N HIS A 543 19.08 15.26 -3.18
CA HIS A 543 20.09 14.31 -2.80
C HIS A 543 21.47 14.98 -2.67
N TYR A 544 21.79 15.83 -3.62
CA TYR A 544 23.01 16.64 -3.58
C TYR A 544 23.08 17.54 -2.33
N LEU A 545 21.98 18.21 -1.97
CA LEU A 545 21.93 19.09 -0.80
C LEU A 545 22.11 18.31 0.52
N ILE A 546 21.55 17.10 0.61
CA ILE A 546 21.71 16.22 1.77
C ILE A 546 23.17 15.79 1.91
N GLU A 547 23.80 15.35 0.81
CA GLU A 547 25.20 14.95 0.82
C GLU A 547 26.13 16.14 1.14
N LYS A 548 25.86 17.31 0.58
CA LYS A 548 26.58 18.55 0.88
C LYS A 548 26.53 18.87 2.36
N LYS A 549 25.35 18.81 2.97
CA LYS A 549 25.15 19.06 4.40
C LYS A 549 25.92 18.07 5.27
N LYS A 550 25.88 16.78 4.96
CA LYS A 550 26.66 15.75 5.66
C LYS A 550 28.15 16.01 5.60
N MET A 551 28.65 16.43 4.44
CA MET A 551 30.08 16.77 4.28
C MET A 551 30.48 18.02 5.06
N GLU A 552 29.59 19.01 5.15
CA GLU A 552 29.81 20.23 5.96
C GLU A 552 29.83 19.90 7.47
N GLU A 553 28.93 19.04 7.94
CA GLU A 553 28.89 18.56 9.33
C GLU A 553 30.17 17.77 9.71
N LEU A 554 30.64 16.87 8.82
CA LEU A 554 31.87 16.12 9.01
C LEU A 554 33.14 17.01 9.00
N ASN A 555 33.12 18.11 8.25
CA ASN A 555 34.24 19.05 8.18
C ASN A 555 34.20 20.12 9.28
N GLY A 556 33.03 20.41 9.86
CA GLY A 556 32.86 21.34 10.99
C GLY A 556 33.11 20.73 12.37
N ALA A 557 33.23 19.40 12.44
CA ALA A 557 33.57 18.65 13.66
C ALA A 557 35.10 18.42 13.82
N LYS A 558 35.93 19.03 12.98
CA LYS A 558 37.36 19.18 13.13
C LYS A 558 37.71 20.62 13.50
#